data_8502c1a8a108f67450a62b7f2ffe97cb
#
_entry.id   8502c1a8a108f67450a62b7f2ffe97cb
#
_cell.length_a   1.000
_cell.length_b   1.000
_cell.length_c   1.000
_cell.angle_alpha   90.00
_cell.angle_beta   90.00
_cell.angle_gamma   90.00
#
_symmetry.space_group_name_H-M   'P 1'
#
loop_
_entity.id
_entity.type
_entity.pdbx_description
1 polymer ?
#
loop_
_entity_poly.entity_id
_entity_poly.type
_entity_poly.pdbx_seq_one_letter_code
_entity_poly.pdbx_strand_id
1 'polypeptide(L)'
;MFAAVFAVLTFLFYSAPELLAQEAAEEDEPAAKKNMLDNVLEAGLWMLPLIAASVGMVALVVYNFIQLTESKFNPPDLKASLFDHMANCRVRSAIEVASTSPTYLGLMVAAALPNVDATDSESLGREDVEDAIAEFTVKENRRHLTMIGYLGVIGQIAPMLGLLGTVVGMMGAFNTLAAEGQADPSTLAGDIGLAMVTTASGLIIAIPSIFFYFLLRNKLNGLVSSCHQDLSEMLDASYEAVNADQAMAKVPEGFQS
;
A
#
# COMPACT_ATOMS: atom_id res chain seq x y z
N MET A 1 -13.09 9.11 -3.39
CA MET A 1 -12.35 7.84 -3.28
C MET A 1 -12.51 7.17 -1.90
N PHE A 2 -12.35 7.89 -0.78
CA PHE A 2 -12.60 7.36 0.58
C PHE A 2 -14.02 6.81 0.80
N ALA A 3 -15.05 7.50 0.30
CA ALA A 3 -16.43 7.06 0.39
C ALA A 3 -16.71 5.74 -0.36
N ALA A 4 -16.06 5.52 -1.49
CA ALA A 4 -16.20 4.28 -2.26
C ALA A 4 -15.50 3.09 -1.56
N VAL A 5 -14.34 3.30 -0.95
CA VAL A 5 -13.62 2.29 -0.16
C VAL A 5 -14.41 1.92 1.10
N PHE A 6 -14.96 2.92 1.78
CA PHE A 6 -15.80 2.70 2.95
C PHE A 6 -17.12 2.02 2.57
N ALA A 7 -17.73 2.38 1.43
CA ALA A 7 -18.93 1.74 0.90
C ALA A 7 -18.69 0.27 0.50
N VAL A 8 -17.55 -0.05 -0.13
CA VAL A 8 -17.17 -1.43 -0.46
C VAL A 8 -16.89 -2.25 0.80
N LEU A 9 -16.21 -1.68 1.79
CA LEU A 9 -15.96 -2.34 3.08
C LEU A 9 -17.26 -2.54 3.87
N THR A 10 -18.15 -1.55 3.92
CA THR A 10 -19.46 -1.70 4.56
C THR A 10 -20.38 -2.64 3.79
N PHE A 11 -20.34 -2.62 2.46
CA PHE A 11 -21.08 -3.56 1.62
C PHE A 11 -20.59 -5.00 1.81
N LEU A 12 -19.27 -5.24 1.77
CA LEU A 12 -18.68 -6.55 2.04
C LEU A 12 -18.96 -7.03 3.48
N PHE A 13 -18.94 -6.14 4.46
CA PHE A 13 -19.19 -6.51 5.86
C PHE A 13 -20.69 -6.70 6.17
N TYR A 14 -21.58 -5.99 5.48
CA TYR A 14 -23.01 -5.99 5.76
C TYR A 14 -23.82 -6.86 4.79
N SER A 15 -23.45 -6.95 3.52
CA SER A 15 -24.23 -7.65 2.48
C SER A 15 -23.73 -9.04 2.14
N ALA A 16 -22.42 -9.33 2.28
CA ALA A 16 -21.89 -10.66 2.02
C ALA A 16 -22.49 -11.75 2.93
N PRO A 17 -22.76 -11.48 4.23
CA PRO A 17 -23.41 -12.46 5.10
C PRO A 17 -24.88 -12.69 4.77
N GLU A 18 -25.60 -11.67 4.30
CA GLU A 18 -26.99 -11.83 3.87
C GLU A 18 -27.11 -12.66 2.60
N LEU A 19 -26.20 -12.49 1.64
CA LEU A 19 -26.15 -13.27 0.41
C LEU A 19 -25.80 -14.74 0.67
N LEU A 20 -24.84 -15.02 1.56
CA LEU A 20 -24.46 -16.40 1.94
C LEU A 20 -25.53 -17.08 2.79
N ALA A 21 -26.28 -16.32 3.61
CA ALA A 21 -27.41 -16.85 4.38
C ALA A 21 -28.66 -17.09 3.51
N GLN A 22 -28.82 -16.39 2.39
CA GLN A 22 -29.94 -16.56 1.48
C GLN A 22 -29.80 -17.81 0.60
N GLU A 23 -28.58 -18.21 0.26
CA GLU A 23 -28.32 -19.43 -0.52
C GLU A 23 -28.46 -20.72 0.32
N ALA A 24 -28.35 -20.60 1.66
CA ALA A 24 -28.55 -21.70 2.62
C ALA A 24 -30.02 -21.84 3.10
N ALA A 25 -30.92 -20.97 2.69
CA ALA A 25 -32.28 -20.85 3.23
C ALA A 25 -33.39 -21.37 2.29
N GLU A 26 -33.09 -22.20 1.30
CA GLU A 26 -34.12 -22.76 0.41
C GLU A 26 -34.79 -24.06 0.90
N GLU A 27 -34.53 -24.54 2.11
CA GLU A 27 -35.30 -25.65 2.69
C GLU A 27 -35.66 -25.43 4.16
N ASP A 28 -36.96 -25.18 4.37
CA ASP A 28 -37.82 -25.38 5.56
C ASP A 28 -37.43 -24.81 6.95
N GLU A 29 -38.40 -24.01 7.48
CA GLU A 29 -38.66 -23.45 8.79
C GLU A 29 -37.89 -22.21 9.24
N PRO A 30 -38.60 -21.27 9.92
CA PRO A 30 -38.00 -19.99 10.36
C PRO A 30 -37.11 -20.23 11.57
N ALA A 31 -35.90 -20.70 11.34
CA ALA A 31 -34.83 -20.64 12.33
C ALA A 31 -34.60 -19.15 12.66
N ALA A 32 -34.74 -18.80 13.94
CA ALA A 32 -34.50 -17.46 14.44
C ALA A 32 -33.24 -16.89 13.79
N LYS A 33 -33.35 -15.71 13.13
CA LYS A 33 -32.23 -14.99 12.52
C LYS A 33 -31.16 -14.77 13.61
N LYS A 34 -30.24 -15.72 13.76
CA LYS A 34 -29.05 -15.54 14.59
C LYS A 34 -28.25 -14.40 13.96
N ASN A 35 -28.06 -13.33 14.70
CA ASN A 35 -27.23 -12.23 14.25
C ASN A 35 -25.81 -12.74 14.01
N MET A 36 -25.13 -12.20 12.99
CA MET A 36 -23.76 -12.57 12.65
C MET A 36 -22.80 -12.43 13.85
N LEU A 37 -23.07 -11.49 14.75
CA LEU A 37 -22.37 -11.32 16.02
C LEU A 37 -22.50 -12.55 16.94
N ASP A 38 -23.66 -13.19 16.96
CA ASP A 38 -23.88 -14.39 17.77
C ASP A 38 -23.09 -15.56 17.21
N ASN A 39 -23.06 -15.74 15.87
CA ASN A 39 -22.25 -16.75 15.21
C ASN A 39 -20.74 -16.51 15.40
N VAL A 40 -20.29 -15.26 15.42
CA VAL A 40 -18.90 -14.86 15.72
C VAL A 40 -18.53 -15.20 17.16
N LEU A 41 -19.45 -14.98 18.12
CA LEU A 41 -19.23 -15.31 19.52
C LEU A 41 -19.28 -16.82 19.78
N GLU A 42 -20.13 -17.56 19.07
CA GLU A 42 -20.22 -19.02 19.14
C GLU A 42 -19.03 -19.71 18.46
N ALA A 43 -18.42 -19.11 17.41
CA ALA A 43 -17.24 -19.64 16.72
C ALA A 43 -15.97 -19.70 17.62
N GLY A 44 -16.06 -19.15 18.84
CA GLY A 44 -15.08 -19.33 19.89
C GLY A 44 -13.76 -18.60 19.69
N LEU A 45 -12.72 -19.05 20.40
CA LEU A 45 -11.40 -18.41 20.52
C LEU A 45 -10.70 -18.22 19.16
N TRP A 46 -11.00 -19.05 18.16
CA TRP A 46 -10.40 -19.02 16.82
C TRP A 46 -10.84 -17.83 15.96
N MET A 47 -11.93 -17.17 16.33
CA MET A 47 -12.39 -15.96 15.64
C MET A 47 -11.60 -14.71 16.06
N LEU A 48 -10.99 -14.68 17.25
CA LEU A 48 -10.24 -13.54 17.75
C LEU A 48 -9.07 -13.13 16.84
N PRO A 49 -8.22 -14.03 16.33
CA PRO A 49 -7.16 -13.67 15.38
C PRO A 49 -7.70 -13.07 14.08
N LEU A 50 -8.85 -13.55 13.58
CA LEU A 50 -9.49 -13.03 12.37
C LEU A 50 -10.02 -11.62 12.59
N ILE A 51 -10.65 -11.34 13.75
CA ILE A 51 -11.09 -9.99 14.10
C ILE A 51 -9.89 -9.05 14.21
N ALA A 52 -8.82 -9.47 14.89
CA ALA A 52 -7.60 -8.70 14.98
C ALA A 52 -6.98 -8.40 13.60
N ALA A 53 -6.97 -9.39 12.70
CA ALA A 53 -6.50 -9.22 11.33
C ALA A 53 -7.37 -8.23 10.54
N SER A 54 -8.70 -8.27 10.71
CA SER A 54 -9.64 -7.35 10.08
C SER A 54 -9.40 -5.91 10.52
N VAL A 55 -9.31 -5.67 11.84
CA VAL A 55 -9.02 -4.33 12.39
C VAL A 55 -7.64 -3.85 11.94
N GLY A 56 -6.63 -4.73 11.96
CA GLY A 56 -5.28 -4.44 11.50
C GLY A 56 -5.25 -4.06 10.01
N MET A 57 -5.98 -4.79 9.16
CA MET A 57 -6.11 -4.49 7.74
C MET A 57 -6.67 -3.08 7.52
N VAL A 58 -7.80 -2.75 8.17
CA VAL A 58 -8.43 -1.42 8.02
C VAL A 58 -7.49 -0.31 8.49
N ALA A 59 -6.85 -0.49 9.65
CA ALA A 59 -5.89 0.47 10.19
C ALA A 59 -4.69 0.69 9.24
N LEU A 60 -4.13 -0.39 8.67
CA LEU A 60 -3.02 -0.31 7.71
C LEU A 60 -3.44 0.35 6.40
N VAL A 61 -4.62 0.05 5.89
CA VAL A 61 -5.16 0.70 4.68
C VAL A 61 -5.27 2.20 4.88
N VAL A 62 -5.94 2.63 5.96
CA VAL A 62 -6.11 4.06 6.28
C VAL A 62 -4.76 4.75 6.48
N TYR A 63 -3.85 4.15 7.25
CA TYR A 63 -2.51 4.68 7.48
C TYR A 63 -1.75 4.89 6.17
N ASN A 64 -1.68 3.88 5.30
CA ASN A 64 -0.96 3.98 4.04
C ASN A 64 -1.61 4.99 3.08
N PHE A 65 -2.95 5.12 3.03
CA PHE A 65 -3.60 6.14 2.22
C PHE A 65 -3.24 7.57 2.64
N ILE A 66 -3.11 7.82 3.96
CA ILE A 66 -2.71 9.13 4.49
C ILE A 66 -1.22 9.41 4.19
N GLN A 67 -0.38 8.38 4.22
CA GLN A 67 1.04 8.54 3.97
C GLN A 67 1.38 8.69 2.47
N LEU A 68 0.72 7.93 1.60
CA LEU A 68 0.95 7.95 0.16
C LEU A 68 0.10 9.03 -0.53
N THR A 69 0.33 10.28 -0.18
CA THR A 69 -0.34 11.44 -0.77
C THR A 69 0.66 12.25 -1.60
N GLU A 70 0.24 12.75 -2.77
CA GLU A 70 1.08 13.56 -3.66
C GLU A 70 1.71 14.75 -2.93
N SER A 71 0.96 15.43 -2.06
CA SER A 71 1.48 16.57 -1.28
C SER A 71 2.67 16.21 -0.37
N LYS A 72 2.81 14.94 0.05
CA LYS A 72 3.94 14.49 0.88
C LYS A 72 5.11 13.99 0.04
N PHE A 73 4.84 13.51 -1.16
CA PHE A 73 5.88 13.00 -2.05
C PHE A 73 6.41 14.09 -2.95
N ASN A 74 5.55 14.77 -3.68
CA ASN A 74 5.89 15.72 -4.72
C ASN A 74 4.96 16.93 -4.69
N PRO A 75 5.14 17.89 -3.77
CA PRO A 75 4.34 19.10 -3.74
C PRO A 75 4.69 20.00 -4.95
N PRO A 76 3.69 20.51 -5.70
CA PRO A 76 3.91 21.27 -6.92
C PRO A 76 4.70 22.57 -6.68
N ASP A 77 4.51 23.22 -5.55
CA ASP A 77 5.22 24.45 -5.19
C ASP A 77 6.73 24.21 -5.02
N LEU A 78 7.09 23.10 -4.34
CA LEU A 78 8.49 22.72 -4.18
C LEU A 78 9.11 22.34 -5.52
N LYS A 79 8.39 21.55 -6.34
CA LYS A 79 8.85 21.18 -7.70
C LYS A 79 9.17 22.42 -8.53
N ALA A 80 8.25 23.38 -8.58
CA ALA A 80 8.44 24.61 -9.36
C ALA A 80 9.64 25.43 -8.86
N SER A 81 9.81 25.56 -7.53
CA SER A 81 10.94 26.27 -6.94
C SER A 81 12.28 25.60 -7.22
N LEU A 82 12.34 24.28 -7.08
CA LEU A 82 13.56 23.50 -7.38
C LEU A 82 13.92 23.58 -8.85
N PHE A 83 12.93 23.48 -9.75
CA PHE A 83 13.14 23.60 -11.18
C PHE A 83 13.71 24.98 -11.56
N ASP A 84 13.17 26.08 -11.00
CA ASP A 84 13.69 27.43 -11.25
C ASP A 84 15.17 27.58 -10.80
N HIS A 85 15.50 27.04 -9.62
CA HIS A 85 16.87 27.08 -9.14
C HIS A 85 17.82 26.25 -10.01
N MET A 86 17.39 25.08 -10.45
CA MET A 86 18.20 24.19 -11.30
C MET A 86 18.37 24.75 -12.71
N ALA A 87 17.33 25.29 -13.33
CA ALA A 87 17.38 25.94 -14.64
C ALA A 87 18.31 27.20 -14.67
N ASN A 88 18.47 27.84 -13.50
CA ASN A 88 19.41 28.94 -13.32
C ASN A 88 20.80 28.52 -12.78
N CYS A 89 21.13 27.23 -12.82
CA CYS A 89 22.38 26.64 -12.32
C CYS A 89 22.70 26.98 -10.85
N ARG A 90 21.65 27.24 -10.02
CA ARG A 90 21.78 27.57 -8.60
C ARG A 90 21.65 26.32 -7.73
N VAL A 91 22.52 25.32 -7.98
CA VAL A 91 22.47 24.01 -7.29
C VAL A 91 22.52 24.16 -5.77
N ARG A 92 23.35 25.07 -5.24
CA ARG A 92 23.44 25.30 -3.79
C ARG A 92 22.12 25.79 -3.17
N SER A 93 21.43 26.72 -3.86
CA SER A 93 20.13 27.22 -3.40
C SER A 93 19.06 26.14 -3.51
N ALA A 94 19.12 25.27 -4.54
CA ALA A 94 18.23 24.12 -4.66
C ALA A 94 18.41 23.14 -3.48
N ILE A 95 19.65 22.82 -3.08
CA ILE A 95 19.96 21.99 -1.91
C ILE A 95 19.42 22.62 -0.62
N GLU A 96 19.57 23.93 -0.45
CA GLU A 96 19.11 24.65 0.73
C GLU A 96 17.57 24.59 0.84
N VAL A 97 16.86 24.86 -0.24
CA VAL A 97 15.39 24.76 -0.31
C VAL A 97 14.93 23.32 -0.09
N ALA A 98 15.59 22.35 -0.72
CA ALA A 98 15.29 20.92 -0.57
C ALA A 98 15.46 20.44 0.88
N SER A 99 16.55 20.84 1.54
CA SER A 99 16.87 20.42 2.91
C SER A 99 15.89 20.96 3.97
N THR A 100 15.17 22.05 3.68
CA THR A 100 14.13 22.59 4.55
C THR A 100 12.79 21.87 4.41
N SER A 101 12.60 21.09 3.33
CA SER A 101 11.35 20.41 3.03
C SER A 101 11.38 18.95 3.47
N PRO A 102 10.48 18.50 4.34
CA PRO A 102 10.41 17.11 4.81
C PRO A 102 9.68 16.18 3.80
N THR A 103 9.58 16.56 2.53
CA THR A 103 8.92 15.80 1.49
C THR A 103 9.87 14.81 0.85
N TYR A 104 9.31 13.75 0.22
CA TYR A 104 10.14 12.73 -0.43
C TYR A 104 11.05 13.34 -1.52
N LEU A 105 10.50 14.20 -2.40
CA LEU A 105 11.27 14.92 -3.41
C LEU A 105 12.37 15.78 -2.77
N GLY A 106 12.05 16.55 -1.73
CA GLY A 106 13.03 17.39 -1.04
C GLY A 106 14.20 16.58 -0.46
N LEU A 107 13.90 15.50 0.23
CA LEU A 107 14.92 14.60 0.80
C LEU A 107 15.76 13.92 -0.29
N MET A 108 15.14 13.51 -1.42
CA MET A 108 15.83 12.91 -2.55
C MET A 108 16.78 13.91 -3.22
N VAL A 109 16.32 15.14 -3.48
CA VAL A 109 17.13 16.21 -4.03
C VAL A 109 18.29 16.58 -3.10
N ALA A 110 18.03 16.70 -1.80
CA ALA A 110 19.07 16.99 -0.79
C ALA A 110 20.13 15.87 -0.67
N ALA A 111 19.76 14.62 -0.95
CA ALA A 111 20.71 13.50 -0.97
C ALA A 111 21.50 13.40 -2.28
N ALA A 112 20.88 13.71 -3.40
CA ALA A 112 21.43 13.51 -4.75
C ALA A 112 22.31 14.70 -5.22
N LEU A 113 21.84 15.95 -5.08
CA LEU A 113 22.53 17.13 -5.63
C LEU A 113 23.93 17.41 -5.05
N PRO A 114 24.30 17.05 -3.80
CA PRO A 114 25.68 17.20 -3.33
C PRO A 114 26.71 16.41 -4.14
N ASN A 115 26.28 15.39 -4.90
CA ASN A 115 27.14 14.57 -5.75
C ASN A 115 27.31 15.14 -7.16
N VAL A 116 26.70 16.30 -7.47
CA VAL A 116 26.88 17.00 -8.74
C VAL A 116 28.32 17.54 -8.81
N ASP A 117 29.07 17.12 -9.82
CA ASP A 117 30.42 17.63 -10.08
C ASP A 117 30.38 18.83 -11.04
N ALA A 118 30.50 20.03 -10.48
CA ALA A 118 30.52 21.27 -11.24
C ALA A 118 31.83 21.47 -12.06
N THR A 119 32.85 20.63 -11.86
CA THR A 119 34.12 20.72 -12.60
C THR A 119 34.08 19.95 -13.92
N ASP A 120 33.22 18.96 -14.03
CA ASP A 120 32.98 18.19 -15.25
C ASP A 120 31.71 18.69 -15.96
N SER A 121 31.89 19.61 -16.91
CA SER A 121 30.79 20.19 -17.68
C SER A 121 30.14 19.21 -18.68
N GLU A 122 30.77 18.06 -18.97
CA GLU A 122 30.21 17.08 -19.90
C GLU A 122 29.22 16.10 -19.21
N SER A 123 29.50 15.68 -18.00
CA SER A 123 28.67 14.71 -17.29
C SER A 123 27.98 15.26 -16.04
N LEU A 124 28.49 16.39 -15.46
CA LEU A 124 28.05 16.94 -14.17
C LEU A 124 27.99 15.90 -13.03
N GLY A 125 28.77 14.84 -13.13
CA GLY A 125 28.74 13.74 -12.16
C GLY A 125 27.44 12.94 -12.21
N ARG A 126 26.78 12.81 -13.35
CA ARG A 126 25.46 12.17 -13.50
C ARG A 126 25.41 10.78 -12.92
N GLU A 127 26.45 9.96 -13.11
CA GLU A 127 26.52 8.60 -12.57
C GLU A 127 26.49 8.60 -11.03
N ASP A 128 27.26 9.47 -10.38
CA ASP A 128 27.30 9.59 -8.92
C ASP A 128 25.95 10.10 -8.37
N VAL A 129 25.26 10.99 -9.10
CA VAL A 129 23.93 11.48 -8.74
C VAL A 129 22.89 10.37 -8.88
N GLU A 130 22.91 9.60 -9.96
CA GLU A 130 22.00 8.46 -10.18
C GLU A 130 22.21 7.37 -9.12
N ASP A 131 23.44 7.07 -8.74
CA ASP A 131 23.76 6.15 -7.66
C ASP A 131 23.23 6.65 -6.30
N ALA A 132 23.39 7.92 -6.00
CA ALA A 132 22.85 8.52 -4.78
C ALA A 132 21.32 8.49 -4.74
N ILE A 133 20.64 8.71 -5.87
CA ILE A 133 19.18 8.57 -6.00
C ILE A 133 18.76 7.12 -5.74
N ALA A 134 19.49 6.14 -6.29
CA ALA A 134 19.19 4.73 -6.12
C ALA A 134 19.36 4.31 -4.66
N GLU A 135 20.44 4.71 -4.00
CA GLU A 135 20.69 4.43 -2.59
C GLU A 135 19.60 5.05 -1.69
N PHE A 136 19.29 6.33 -1.90
CA PHE A 136 18.21 7.01 -1.19
C PHE A 136 16.88 6.30 -1.35
N THR A 137 16.54 5.92 -2.58
CA THR A 137 15.27 5.26 -2.91
C THR A 137 15.14 3.92 -2.19
N VAL A 138 16.17 3.09 -2.17
CA VAL A 138 16.17 1.81 -1.46
C VAL A 138 15.98 2.02 0.05
N LYS A 139 16.66 2.99 0.62
CA LYS A 139 16.61 3.29 2.04
C LYS A 139 15.25 3.82 2.48
N GLU A 140 14.72 4.83 1.77
CA GLU A 140 13.49 5.51 2.17
C GLU A 140 12.24 4.66 1.87
N ASN A 141 12.20 3.97 0.74
CA ASN A 141 11.07 3.11 0.38
C ASN A 141 10.91 1.90 1.29
N ARG A 142 11.97 1.47 1.98
CA ARG A 142 11.93 0.29 2.87
C ARG A 142 10.82 0.39 3.90
N ARG A 143 10.64 1.57 4.51
CA ARG A 143 9.60 1.80 5.52
C ARG A 143 8.20 1.66 4.92
N HIS A 144 7.95 2.30 3.78
CA HIS A 144 6.65 2.26 3.10
C HIS A 144 6.33 0.85 2.60
N LEU A 145 7.30 0.17 1.98
CA LEU A 145 7.14 -1.20 1.50
C LEU A 145 6.86 -2.19 2.64
N THR A 146 7.47 -2.00 3.81
CA THR A 146 7.20 -2.85 4.97
C THR A 146 5.77 -2.68 5.46
N MET A 147 5.28 -1.44 5.59
CA MET A 147 3.89 -1.18 6.03
C MET A 147 2.86 -1.71 5.03
N ILE A 148 3.12 -1.55 3.74
CA ILE A 148 2.27 -2.14 2.69
C ILE A 148 2.37 -3.67 2.72
N GLY A 149 3.57 -4.21 2.95
CA GLY A 149 3.84 -5.64 3.03
C GLY A 149 2.98 -6.37 4.06
N TYR A 150 2.68 -5.75 5.21
CA TYR A 150 1.79 -6.34 6.22
C TYR A 150 0.38 -6.63 5.70
N LEU A 151 -0.14 -5.83 4.75
CA LEU A 151 -1.42 -6.15 4.10
C LEU A 151 -1.34 -7.45 3.30
N GLY A 152 -0.22 -7.67 2.60
CA GLY A 152 0.02 -8.93 1.89
C GLY A 152 0.10 -10.13 2.83
N VAL A 153 0.73 -9.95 4.00
CA VAL A 153 0.81 -10.98 5.06
C VAL A 153 -0.59 -11.31 5.60
N ILE A 154 -1.40 -10.30 5.92
CA ILE A 154 -2.79 -10.51 6.39
C ILE A 154 -3.59 -11.26 5.33
N GLY A 155 -3.47 -10.86 4.05
CA GLY A 155 -4.15 -11.50 2.93
C GLY A 155 -3.81 -12.98 2.75
N GLN A 156 -2.60 -13.39 3.12
CA GLN A 156 -2.16 -14.79 3.07
C GLN A 156 -2.54 -15.56 4.32
N ILE A 157 -2.41 -14.98 5.50
CA ILE A 157 -2.65 -15.66 6.77
C ILE A 157 -4.16 -15.78 7.07
N ALA A 158 -4.99 -14.81 6.70
CA ALA A 158 -6.41 -14.83 7.03
C ALA A 158 -7.16 -16.07 6.51
N PRO A 159 -6.98 -16.55 5.25
CA PRO A 159 -7.59 -17.78 4.80
C PRO A 159 -7.06 -19.03 5.53
N MET A 160 -5.78 -19.02 5.90
CA MET A 160 -5.17 -20.13 6.65
C MET A 160 -5.76 -20.22 8.07
N LEU A 161 -5.98 -19.08 8.71
CA LEU A 161 -6.68 -19.03 10.01
C LEU A 161 -8.13 -19.48 9.88
N GLY A 162 -8.82 -19.11 8.81
CA GLY A 162 -10.16 -19.57 8.51
C GLY A 162 -10.21 -21.09 8.35
N LEU A 163 -9.29 -21.66 7.57
CA LEU A 163 -9.16 -23.11 7.39
C LEU A 163 -8.83 -23.82 8.72
N LEU A 164 -7.96 -23.25 9.53
CA LEU A 164 -7.65 -23.79 10.86
C LEU A 164 -8.92 -23.86 11.73
N GLY A 165 -9.77 -22.83 11.66
CA GLY A 165 -11.06 -22.82 12.35
C GLY A 165 -11.97 -23.97 11.93
N THR A 166 -12.02 -24.33 10.64
CA THR A 166 -12.83 -25.49 10.19
C THR A 166 -12.26 -26.81 10.69
N VAL A 167 -10.95 -26.98 10.67
CA VAL A 167 -10.33 -28.23 11.18
C VAL A 167 -10.62 -28.43 12.66
N VAL A 168 -10.48 -27.37 13.46
CA VAL A 168 -10.75 -27.42 14.89
C VAL A 168 -12.25 -27.65 15.19
N GLY A 169 -13.13 -26.95 14.45
CA GLY A 169 -14.59 -27.13 14.57
C GLY A 169 -15.01 -28.57 14.26
N MET A 170 -14.53 -29.16 13.16
CA MET A 170 -14.81 -30.55 12.81
C MET A 170 -14.24 -31.53 13.84
N MET A 171 -13.04 -31.27 14.37
CA MET A 171 -12.47 -32.09 15.44
C MET A 171 -13.36 -32.07 16.69
N GLY A 172 -13.93 -30.92 17.05
CA GLY A 172 -14.91 -30.78 18.14
C GLY A 172 -16.13 -31.64 17.91
N ALA A 173 -16.75 -31.53 16.72
CA ALA A 173 -17.91 -32.29 16.32
C ALA A 173 -17.69 -33.83 16.41
N PHE A 174 -16.54 -34.31 15.91
CA PHE A 174 -16.20 -35.73 15.99
C PHE A 174 -15.91 -36.21 17.42
N ASN A 175 -15.32 -35.37 18.26
CA ASN A 175 -15.08 -35.71 19.67
C ASN A 175 -16.40 -35.87 20.45
N THR A 176 -17.39 -35.01 20.19
CA THR A 176 -18.73 -35.10 20.78
C THR A 176 -19.41 -36.40 20.34
N LEU A 177 -19.36 -36.73 19.03
CA LEU A 177 -19.89 -37.97 18.48
C LEU A 177 -19.26 -39.20 19.15
N ALA A 178 -17.94 -39.20 19.34
CA ALA A 178 -17.22 -40.32 19.96
C ALA A 178 -17.57 -40.47 21.45
N ALA A 179 -17.85 -39.38 22.16
CA ALA A 179 -18.17 -39.39 23.58
C ALA A 179 -19.63 -39.85 23.86
N GLU A 180 -20.59 -39.46 23.03
CA GLU A 180 -22.02 -39.67 23.23
C GLU A 180 -22.53 -40.95 22.54
N GLY A 181 -21.75 -41.53 21.62
CA GLY A 181 -22.09 -42.79 20.91
C GLY A 181 -23.21 -42.66 19.87
N GLN A 182 -24.01 -41.63 19.92
CA GLN A 182 -25.02 -41.23 18.92
C GLN A 182 -25.00 -39.71 18.80
N ALA A 183 -24.60 -39.17 17.64
CA ALA A 183 -24.73 -37.74 17.38
C ALA A 183 -26.16 -37.43 16.96
N ASP A 184 -26.71 -36.37 17.52
CA ASP A 184 -27.87 -35.71 16.92
C ASP A 184 -27.39 -35.06 15.60
N PRO A 185 -27.98 -35.44 14.43
CA PRO A 185 -27.60 -34.86 13.14
C PRO A 185 -27.69 -33.34 13.10
N SER A 186 -28.58 -32.72 13.88
CA SER A 186 -28.76 -31.29 13.93
C SER A 186 -27.59 -30.56 14.62
N THR A 187 -27.07 -31.15 15.71
CA THR A 187 -25.89 -30.64 16.42
C THR A 187 -24.64 -30.75 15.55
N LEU A 188 -24.45 -31.87 14.87
CA LEU A 188 -23.33 -32.11 13.97
C LEU A 188 -23.36 -31.09 12.77
N ALA A 189 -24.54 -30.89 12.19
CA ALA A 189 -24.73 -29.92 11.11
C ALA A 189 -24.45 -28.47 11.58
N GLY A 190 -24.84 -28.13 12.82
CA GLY A 190 -24.54 -26.84 13.43
C GLY A 190 -23.05 -26.60 13.61
N ASP A 191 -22.30 -27.58 14.13
CA ASP A 191 -20.85 -27.47 14.33
C ASP A 191 -20.08 -27.34 13.00
N ILE A 192 -20.51 -28.08 11.99
CA ILE A 192 -19.94 -27.99 10.64
C ILE A 192 -20.26 -26.64 10.03
N GLY A 193 -21.50 -26.14 10.13
CA GLY A 193 -21.91 -24.85 9.65
C GLY A 193 -21.09 -23.70 10.27
N LEU A 194 -20.89 -23.75 11.59
CA LEU A 194 -20.07 -22.79 12.32
C LEU A 194 -18.61 -22.81 11.87
N ALA A 195 -18.06 -23.99 11.61
CA ALA A 195 -16.72 -24.14 11.06
C ALA A 195 -16.60 -23.51 9.68
N MET A 196 -17.59 -23.65 8.78
CA MET A 196 -17.58 -23.02 7.45
C MET A 196 -17.61 -21.49 7.52
N VAL A 197 -18.29 -20.90 8.52
CA VAL A 197 -18.32 -19.44 8.73
C VAL A 197 -16.92 -18.89 8.99
N THR A 198 -16.04 -19.59 9.69
CA THR A 198 -14.66 -19.13 9.94
C THR A 198 -13.85 -19.04 8.66
N THR A 199 -13.99 -20.01 7.74
CA THR A 199 -13.31 -19.97 6.43
C THR A 199 -13.84 -18.84 5.56
N ALA A 200 -15.16 -18.67 5.48
CA ALA A 200 -15.76 -17.55 4.75
C ALA A 200 -15.28 -16.20 5.29
N SER A 201 -15.22 -16.03 6.60
CA SER A 201 -14.70 -14.82 7.26
C SER A 201 -13.23 -14.57 6.92
N GLY A 202 -12.41 -15.61 6.88
CA GLY A 202 -11.00 -15.52 6.46
C GLY A 202 -10.85 -15.00 5.02
N LEU A 203 -11.67 -15.49 4.09
CA LEU A 203 -11.67 -15.06 2.69
C LEU A 203 -12.18 -13.63 2.53
N ILE A 204 -13.21 -13.23 3.27
CA ILE A 204 -13.75 -11.84 3.27
C ILE A 204 -12.67 -10.83 3.69
N ILE A 205 -11.77 -11.20 4.58
CA ILE A 205 -10.65 -10.36 5.01
C ILE A 205 -9.51 -10.39 3.97
N ALA A 206 -9.21 -11.57 3.43
CA ALA A 206 -8.07 -11.77 2.54
C ALA A 206 -8.21 -11.04 1.22
N ILE A 207 -9.38 -11.10 0.58
CA ILE A 207 -9.62 -10.52 -0.74
C ILE A 207 -9.33 -9.00 -0.75
N PRO A 208 -9.95 -8.16 0.11
CA PRO A 208 -9.65 -6.75 0.15
C PRO A 208 -8.21 -6.46 0.61
N SER A 209 -7.64 -7.29 1.49
CA SER A 209 -6.27 -7.11 1.95
C SER A 209 -5.27 -7.22 0.80
N ILE A 210 -5.40 -8.25 -0.03
CA ILE A 210 -4.56 -8.45 -1.23
C ILE A 210 -4.81 -7.34 -2.26
N PHE A 211 -6.06 -6.96 -2.47
CA PHE A 211 -6.40 -5.88 -3.39
C PHE A 211 -5.72 -4.56 -2.99
N PHE A 212 -5.84 -4.15 -1.73
CA PHE A 212 -5.20 -2.93 -1.24
C PHE A 212 -3.68 -3.02 -1.19
N TYR A 213 -3.11 -4.20 -0.93
CA TYR A 213 -1.67 -4.42 -1.04
C TYR A 213 -1.14 -4.04 -2.43
N PHE A 214 -1.73 -4.58 -3.49
CA PHE A 214 -1.30 -4.25 -4.86
C PHE A 214 -1.58 -2.80 -5.23
N LEU A 215 -2.75 -2.27 -4.86
CA LEU A 215 -3.13 -0.90 -5.14
C LEU A 215 -2.15 0.11 -4.51
N LEU A 216 -1.84 -0.06 -3.22
CA LEU A 216 -0.94 0.83 -2.49
C LEU A 216 0.50 0.68 -2.96
N ARG A 217 0.94 -0.54 -3.29
CA ARG A 217 2.25 -0.79 -3.86
C ARG A 217 2.43 -0.10 -5.21
N ASN A 218 1.45 -0.20 -6.09
CA ASN A 218 1.47 0.48 -7.38
C ASN A 218 1.44 2.00 -7.22
N LYS A 219 0.64 2.51 -6.26
CA LYS A 219 0.59 3.94 -5.94
C LYS A 219 1.95 4.44 -5.43
N LEU A 220 2.61 3.72 -4.53
CA LEU A 220 3.96 4.07 -4.05
C LEU A 220 4.95 4.13 -5.23
N ASN A 221 4.99 3.09 -6.06
CA ASN A 221 5.89 3.05 -7.21
C ASN A 221 5.63 4.23 -8.17
N GLY A 222 4.37 4.58 -8.41
CA GLY A 222 4.01 5.73 -9.25
C GLY A 222 4.51 7.07 -8.66
N LEU A 223 4.34 7.28 -7.35
CA LEU A 223 4.81 8.49 -6.68
C LEU A 223 6.35 8.60 -6.70
N VAL A 224 7.04 7.50 -6.45
CA VAL A 224 8.51 7.45 -6.50
C VAL A 224 9.01 7.70 -7.92
N SER A 225 8.40 7.05 -8.92
CA SER A 225 8.76 7.26 -10.33
C SER A 225 8.56 8.71 -10.78
N SER A 226 7.47 9.36 -10.32
CA SER A 226 7.27 10.78 -10.59
C SER A 226 8.36 11.66 -9.98
N CYS A 227 8.80 11.39 -8.74
CA CYS A 227 9.89 12.15 -8.12
C CYS A 227 11.22 11.93 -8.86
N HIS A 228 11.50 10.72 -9.33
CA HIS A 228 12.70 10.41 -10.13
C HIS A 228 12.67 11.17 -11.47
N GLN A 229 11.53 11.14 -12.16
CA GLN A 229 11.36 11.86 -13.43
C GLN A 229 11.57 13.36 -13.24
N ASP A 230 10.94 13.94 -12.21
CA ASP A 230 11.06 15.37 -11.93
C ASP A 230 12.51 15.79 -11.63
N LEU A 231 13.25 14.98 -10.86
CA LEU A 231 14.67 15.25 -10.60
C LEU A 231 15.53 15.09 -11.87
N SER A 232 15.25 14.09 -12.70
CA SER A 232 15.93 13.94 -13.99
C SER A 232 15.69 15.14 -14.91
N GLU A 233 14.44 15.62 -15.00
CA GLU A 233 14.10 16.83 -15.77
C GLU A 233 14.83 18.08 -15.24
N MET A 234 14.98 18.23 -13.92
CA MET A 234 15.74 19.32 -13.30
C MET A 234 17.23 19.24 -13.61
N LEU A 235 17.81 18.04 -13.60
CA LEU A 235 19.22 17.84 -13.98
C LEU A 235 19.45 18.14 -15.46
N ASP A 236 18.56 17.65 -16.34
CA ASP A 236 18.63 17.93 -17.77
C ASP A 236 18.51 19.43 -18.08
N ALA A 237 17.62 20.16 -17.38
CA ALA A 237 17.51 21.60 -17.50
C ALA A 237 18.79 22.35 -17.07
N SER A 238 19.44 21.90 -16.00
CA SER A 238 20.74 22.45 -15.59
C SER A 238 21.83 22.16 -16.62
N TYR A 239 21.84 20.96 -17.17
CA TYR A 239 22.78 20.54 -18.20
C TYR A 239 22.62 21.36 -19.49
N GLU A 240 21.39 21.60 -19.93
CA GLU A 240 21.09 22.47 -21.08
C GLU A 240 21.54 23.92 -20.82
N ALA A 241 21.29 24.45 -19.63
CA ALA A 241 21.69 25.82 -19.27
C ALA A 241 23.21 26.00 -19.28
N VAL A 242 23.98 25.05 -18.75
CA VAL A 242 25.46 25.06 -18.79
C VAL A 242 25.98 24.97 -20.23
N ASN A 243 25.40 24.09 -21.04
CA ASN A 243 25.84 23.91 -22.43
C ASN A 243 25.41 25.07 -23.36
N ALA A 244 24.28 25.72 -23.10
CA ALA A 244 23.83 26.90 -23.86
C ALA A 244 24.82 28.07 -23.75
N ASP A 245 25.37 28.29 -22.56
CA ASP A 245 26.37 29.35 -22.32
C ASP A 245 27.68 29.07 -23.08
N GLN A 246 28.09 27.79 -23.19
CA GLN A 246 29.24 27.38 -24.00
C GLN A 246 28.96 27.46 -25.50
N ALA A 247 27.75 27.18 -25.96
CA ALA A 247 27.37 27.27 -27.36
C ALA A 247 27.34 28.75 -27.84
N MET A 248 26.86 29.67 -27.01
CA MET A 248 26.88 31.11 -27.31
C MET A 248 28.31 31.66 -27.39
N ALA A 249 29.23 31.16 -26.59
CA ALA A 249 30.62 31.57 -26.63
C ALA A 249 31.39 31.09 -27.89
N LYS A 250 30.86 30.09 -28.59
CA LYS A 250 31.49 29.46 -29.78
C LYS A 250 30.95 29.95 -31.12
N VAL A 251 29.93 30.82 -31.15
CA VAL A 251 29.43 31.41 -32.40
C VAL A 251 30.41 32.50 -32.85
N PRO A 252 31.15 32.31 -33.97
CA PRO A 252 32.02 33.37 -34.46
C PRO A 252 31.23 34.60 -34.83
N GLU A 253 31.70 35.79 -34.43
CA GLU A 253 31.17 37.10 -34.86
C GLU A 253 31.26 37.20 -36.39
N GLY A 254 30.23 36.79 -37.08
CA GLY A 254 30.21 36.83 -38.55
C GLY A 254 28.97 36.27 -39.22
N PHE A 255 28.09 35.65 -38.44
CA PHE A 255 26.82 35.11 -38.95
C PHE A 255 25.58 35.97 -38.59
N GLN A 256 25.79 37.28 -38.46
CA GLN A 256 24.68 38.23 -38.44
C GLN A 256 24.60 38.90 -39.82
N SER A 257 23.85 38.29 -40.71
CA SER A 257 23.35 38.96 -41.92
C SER A 257 21.92 38.59 -42.14
#